data_65efc7b85c17763dcc2fb8cacbc1a206
#
_entry.id   65efc7b85c17763dcc2fb8cacbc1a206
#
_cell.length_a   1.000
_cell.length_b   1.000
_cell.length_c   1.000
_cell.angle_alpha   90.00
_cell.angle_beta   90.00
_cell.angle_gamma   90.00
#
_symmetry.space_group_name_H-M   'P 1'
#
loop_
_entity.id
_entity.type
_entity.pdbx_description
1 polymer ?
#
loop_
_entity_poly.entity_id
_entity_poly.type
_entity_poly.pdbx_seq_one_letter_code
_entity_poly.pdbx_strand_id
1 'polypeptide(L)'
;MAKVQAKMQGKAEGPEDGLREKMIAVNRVTKVVKGGRILGFAALTVVGDGDGRVGMGKGKSKEVPAAVQKAMEEARRNLAKISLKNGSIHHVVTGRHGAASVMMAPAPKGTGIIAGGPMRAVFEVMGITDIVAKSHGSSNPYNMVRATLDALSNCTTPGEVAAKRDKSVEDIFA
;
A
#
# COMPACT_ATOMS: atom_id res chain seq x y z
N MET A 1 -34.87 5.73 -6.84
CA MET A 1 -33.92 5.41 -7.92
C MET A 1 -32.84 4.51 -7.37
N ALA A 2 -32.90 3.24 -7.75
CA ALA A 2 -32.22 2.12 -7.11
C ALA A 2 -30.91 1.78 -7.79
N LYS A 3 -29.91 1.44 -6.98
CA LYS A 3 -28.89 0.40 -7.15
C LYS A 3 -28.29 0.21 -8.56
N VAL A 4 -27.10 0.75 -8.79
CA VAL A 4 -26.08 0.11 -9.60
C VAL A 4 -24.79 0.02 -8.76
N GLN A 5 -24.79 -0.84 -7.78
CA GLN A 5 -23.59 -1.43 -7.23
C GLN A 5 -23.27 -2.66 -8.08
N ALA A 6 -22.71 -2.46 -9.25
CA ALA A 6 -22.18 -3.53 -10.07
C ALA A 6 -20.86 -4.02 -9.48
N LYS A 7 -20.93 -5.17 -8.93
CA LYS A 7 -19.98 -6.21 -8.63
C LYS A 7 -18.92 -6.32 -9.75
N MET A 8 -17.88 -5.48 -9.72
CA MET A 8 -16.67 -5.66 -10.52
C MET A 8 -15.60 -6.34 -9.64
N GLN A 9 -15.85 -7.59 -9.30
CA GLN A 9 -14.82 -8.55 -8.96
C GLN A 9 -14.30 -9.16 -10.28
N GLY A 10 -13.64 -8.36 -11.08
CA GLY A 10 -12.77 -8.83 -12.13
C GLY A 10 -11.49 -9.35 -11.47
N LYS A 11 -11.35 -10.68 -11.40
CA LYS A 11 -10.08 -11.35 -11.18
C LYS A 11 -9.19 -10.98 -12.37
N ALA A 12 -8.39 -9.92 -12.21
CA ALA A 12 -7.36 -9.61 -13.16
C ALA A 12 -6.33 -10.74 -13.04
N GLU A 13 -6.30 -11.62 -14.01
CA GLU A 13 -5.18 -12.53 -14.25
C GLU A 13 -3.96 -11.63 -14.42
N GLY A 14 -3.05 -11.68 -13.42
CA GLY A 14 -1.84 -10.90 -13.41
C GLY A 14 -0.87 -11.42 -14.48
N PRO A 15 0.00 -10.56 -15.01
CA PRO A 15 1.06 -10.96 -15.92
C PRO A 15 2.00 -11.98 -15.26
N GLU A 16 2.69 -12.74 -16.09
CA GLU A 16 3.58 -13.89 -15.80
C GLU A 16 4.69 -13.66 -14.75
N ASP A 17 4.82 -12.45 -14.20
CA ASP A 17 5.88 -12.05 -13.24
C ASP A 17 5.58 -12.40 -11.77
N GLY A 18 4.48 -13.10 -11.46
CA GLY A 18 4.11 -13.44 -10.08
C GLY A 18 3.71 -12.24 -9.20
N LEU A 19 3.63 -11.03 -9.76
CA LEU A 19 3.26 -9.83 -9.05
C LEU A 19 1.74 -9.75 -8.82
N ARG A 20 1.35 -9.43 -7.59
CA ARG A 20 -0.04 -9.16 -7.21
C ARG A 20 -0.31 -7.68 -7.40
N GLU A 21 -1.37 -7.36 -8.11
CA GLU A 21 -1.76 -5.99 -8.39
C GLU A 21 -3.12 -5.68 -7.75
N LYS A 22 -3.25 -4.50 -7.14
CA LYS A 22 -4.51 -4.07 -6.56
C LYS A 22 -4.76 -2.60 -6.83
N MET A 23 -5.91 -2.32 -7.41
CA MET A 23 -6.39 -0.95 -7.60
C MET A 23 -7.06 -0.47 -6.31
N ILE A 24 -6.66 0.71 -5.81
CA ILE A 24 -7.18 1.29 -4.58
C ILE A 24 -8.29 2.29 -4.88
N ALA A 25 -8.05 3.21 -5.81
CA ALA A 25 -9.01 4.25 -6.13
C ALA A 25 -8.86 4.74 -7.57
N VAL A 26 -9.99 5.08 -8.19
CA VAL A 26 -10.05 5.81 -9.46
C VAL A 26 -10.92 7.03 -9.23
N ASN A 27 -10.35 8.21 -9.46
CA ASN A 27 -11.03 9.48 -9.30
C ASN A 27 -11.15 10.18 -10.65
N ARG A 28 -12.32 10.74 -10.94
CA ARG A 28 -12.52 11.64 -12.07
C ARG A 28 -11.91 13.00 -11.75
N VAL A 29 -11.02 13.48 -12.58
CA VAL A 29 -10.34 14.77 -12.43
C VAL A 29 -10.64 15.68 -13.60
N THR A 30 -10.58 16.98 -13.38
CA THR A 30 -10.92 17.99 -14.39
C THR A 30 -9.82 19.01 -14.48
N LYS A 31 -9.41 19.35 -15.71
CA LYS A 31 -8.58 20.50 -16.01
C LYS A 31 -9.47 21.58 -16.64
N VAL A 32 -9.57 22.73 -16.00
CA VAL A 32 -10.30 23.88 -16.54
C VAL A 32 -9.40 24.64 -17.50
N VAL A 33 -9.90 24.90 -18.71
CA VAL A 33 -9.21 25.64 -19.79
C VAL A 33 -10.10 26.75 -20.32
N LYS A 34 -9.54 27.68 -21.11
CA LYS A 34 -10.35 28.67 -21.88
C LYS A 34 -11.27 27.87 -22.80
N GLY A 35 -12.56 28.01 -22.66
CA GLY A 35 -13.56 27.28 -23.46
C GLY A 35 -14.16 26.02 -22.82
N GLY A 36 -13.77 25.65 -21.58
CA GLY A 36 -14.47 24.56 -20.89
C GLY A 36 -13.61 23.71 -19.96
N ARG A 37 -14.04 22.45 -19.80
CA ARG A 37 -13.43 21.49 -18.88
C ARG A 37 -12.97 20.26 -19.64
N ILE A 38 -11.68 19.92 -19.50
CA ILE A 38 -11.14 18.66 -19.99
C ILE A 38 -11.22 17.65 -18.86
N LEU A 39 -11.97 16.57 -19.08
CA LEU A 39 -12.15 15.49 -18.13
C LEU A 39 -11.05 14.45 -18.30
N GLY A 40 -10.67 13.81 -17.20
CA GLY A 40 -9.74 12.69 -17.15
C GLY A 40 -9.95 11.85 -15.90
N PHE A 41 -9.16 10.80 -15.76
CA PHE A 41 -9.19 9.90 -14.63
C PHE A 41 -7.80 9.80 -14.01
N ALA A 42 -7.77 9.71 -12.67
CA ALA A 42 -6.57 9.46 -11.89
C ALA A 42 -6.75 8.13 -11.17
N ALA A 43 -5.90 7.15 -11.46
CA ALA A 43 -5.86 5.86 -10.81
C ALA A 43 -4.72 5.82 -9.77
N LEU A 44 -4.98 5.15 -8.66
CA LEU A 44 -4.00 4.80 -7.62
C LEU A 44 -3.96 3.28 -7.50
N THR A 45 -2.78 2.69 -7.69
CA THR A 45 -2.56 1.25 -7.64
C THR A 45 -1.39 0.91 -6.74
N VAL A 46 -1.41 -0.30 -6.21
CA VAL A 46 -0.29 -0.92 -5.51
C VAL A 46 0.03 -2.25 -6.15
N VAL A 47 1.31 -2.60 -6.18
CA VAL A 47 1.84 -3.85 -6.74
C VAL A 47 2.80 -4.45 -5.73
N GLY A 48 2.79 -5.75 -5.58
CA GLY A 48 3.71 -6.48 -4.69
C GLY A 48 3.91 -7.91 -5.13
N ASP A 49 4.95 -8.56 -4.64
CA ASP A 49 5.32 -9.94 -4.96
C ASP A 49 4.74 -10.98 -3.99
N GLY A 50 4.10 -10.51 -2.90
CA GLY A 50 3.64 -11.41 -1.84
C GLY A 50 4.75 -11.89 -0.91
N ASP A 51 5.99 -11.42 -1.06
CA ASP A 51 7.17 -11.77 -0.26
C ASP A 51 7.93 -10.52 0.25
N GLY A 52 7.18 -9.53 0.67
CA GLY A 52 7.70 -8.32 1.29
C GLY A 52 8.10 -7.19 0.34
N ARG A 53 7.93 -7.33 -0.97
CA ARG A 53 8.11 -6.19 -1.88
C ARG A 53 6.77 -5.54 -2.15
N VAL A 54 6.77 -4.22 -2.15
CA VAL A 54 5.58 -3.43 -2.48
C VAL A 54 5.98 -2.12 -3.14
N GLY A 55 5.19 -1.73 -4.12
CA GLY A 55 5.32 -0.44 -4.81
C GLY A 55 3.97 0.23 -4.98
N MET A 56 3.98 1.54 -5.07
CA MET A 56 2.81 2.37 -5.31
C MET A 56 2.99 3.18 -6.58
N GLY A 57 1.94 3.28 -7.37
CA GLY A 57 1.91 4.14 -8.54
C GLY A 57 0.61 4.91 -8.69
N LYS A 58 0.70 6.04 -9.38
CA LYS A 58 -0.44 6.86 -9.77
C LYS A 58 -0.39 7.16 -11.27
N GLY A 59 -1.49 6.93 -11.97
CA GLY A 59 -1.60 7.23 -13.39
C GLY A 59 -2.72 8.20 -13.67
N LYS A 60 -2.53 9.06 -14.67
CA LYS A 60 -3.59 9.93 -15.19
C LYS A 60 -3.75 9.73 -16.69
N SER A 61 -5.00 9.60 -17.14
CA SER A 61 -5.34 9.51 -18.57
C SER A 61 -6.74 10.03 -18.83
N LYS A 62 -7.12 10.14 -20.11
CA LYS A 62 -8.50 10.43 -20.51
C LYS A 62 -9.42 9.23 -20.30
N GLU A 63 -8.86 8.01 -20.34
CA GLU A 63 -9.56 6.74 -20.19
C GLU A 63 -9.09 6.01 -18.91
N VAL A 64 -10.01 5.30 -18.26
CA VAL A 64 -9.71 4.55 -17.02
C VAL A 64 -8.67 3.44 -17.24
N PRO A 65 -8.78 2.55 -18.26
CA PRO A 65 -7.80 1.48 -18.47
C PRO A 65 -6.38 2.03 -18.65
N ALA A 66 -6.22 3.06 -19.47
CA ALA A 66 -4.92 3.68 -19.71
C ALA A 66 -4.36 4.39 -18.46
N ALA A 67 -5.21 4.93 -17.58
CA ALA A 67 -4.78 5.51 -16.30
C ALA A 67 -4.29 4.41 -15.34
N VAL A 68 -4.99 3.28 -15.26
CA VAL A 68 -4.63 2.13 -14.42
C VAL A 68 -3.32 1.51 -14.89
N GLN A 69 -3.16 1.27 -16.20
CA GLN A 69 -1.92 0.72 -16.75
C GLN A 69 -0.70 1.59 -16.41
N LYS A 70 -0.79 2.92 -16.60
CA LYS A 70 0.29 3.86 -16.21
C LYS A 70 0.58 3.81 -14.71
N ALA A 71 -0.44 3.67 -13.88
CA ALA A 71 -0.26 3.56 -12.43
C ALA A 71 0.46 2.25 -12.07
N MET A 72 0.11 1.13 -12.70
CA MET A 72 0.78 -0.16 -12.49
C MET A 72 2.26 -0.13 -12.92
N GLU A 73 2.56 0.45 -14.07
CA GLU A 73 3.93 0.63 -14.53
C GLU A 73 4.77 1.47 -13.57
N GLU A 74 4.21 2.58 -13.05
CA GLU A 74 4.89 3.39 -12.04
C GLU A 74 5.09 2.61 -10.73
N ALA A 75 4.08 1.82 -10.28
CA ALA A 75 4.19 1.00 -9.09
C ALA A 75 5.29 -0.08 -9.21
N ARG A 76 5.40 -0.74 -10.36
CA ARG A 76 6.46 -1.72 -10.64
C ARG A 76 7.87 -1.12 -10.59
N ARG A 77 8.05 0.12 -11.05
CA ARG A 77 9.34 0.82 -10.97
C ARG A 77 9.74 1.20 -9.55
N ASN A 78 8.75 1.40 -8.68
CA ASN A 78 8.93 1.87 -7.31
C ASN A 78 8.85 0.75 -6.26
N LEU A 79 9.14 -0.50 -6.63
CA LEU A 79 9.14 -1.63 -5.72
C LEU A 79 10.24 -1.46 -4.66
N ALA A 80 9.85 -1.46 -3.40
CA ALA A 80 10.74 -1.46 -2.23
C ALA A 80 10.61 -2.78 -1.48
N LYS A 81 11.72 -3.34 -1.01
CA LYS A 81 11.75 -4.55 -0.18
C LYS A 81 11.68 -4.17 1.29
N ILE A 82 10.80 -4.81 2.01
CA ILE A 82 10.55 -4.61 3.44
C ILE A 82 10.67 -5.96 4.13
N SER A 83 11.34 -5.99 5.27
CA SER A 83 11.51 -7.21 6.04
C SER A 83 10.24 -7.56 6.81
N LEU A 84 9.78 -8.79 6.65
CA LEU A 84 8.62 -9.35 7.36
C LEU A 84 9.07 -10.40 8.37
N LYS A 85 8.28 -10.59 9.43
CA LYS A 85 8.45 -11.62 10.43
C LYS A 85 7.19 -12.48 10.51
N ASN A 86 7.28 -13.74 10.08
CA ASN A 86 6.19 -14.72 10.18
C ASN A 86 4.82 -14.21 9.62
N GLY A 87 4.82 -13.47 8.51
CA GLY A 87 3.62 -12.93 7.91
C GLY A 87 3.10 -11.65 8.59
N SER A 88 3.92 -11.00 9.44
CA SER A 88 3.62 -9.74 10.13
C SER A 88 4.83 -8.80 10.12
N ILE A 89 4.73 -7.66 10.81
CA ILE A 89 5.83 -6.71 11.02
C ILE A 89 6.57 -7.01 12.33
N HIS A 90 7.79 -6.46 12.48
CA HIS A 90 8.65 -6.74 13.62
C HIS A 90 8.21 -6.07 14.93
N HIS A 91 7.72 -4.83 14.85
CA HIS A 91 7.33 -4.02 16.01
C HIS A 91 6.25 -3.00 15.63
N VAL A 92 5.67 -2.35 16.63
CA VAL A 92 4.74 -1.24 16.42
C VAL A 92 5.48 -0.07 15.76
N VAL A 93 4.90 0.47 14.70
CA VAL A 93 5.47 1.57 13.94
C VAL A 93 4.40 2.56 13.50
N THR A 94 4.78 3.83 13.45
CA THR A 94 3.90 4.90 12.96
C THR A 94 4.58 5.62 11.80
N GLY A 95 3.90 5.69 10.67
CA GLY A 95 4.33 6.47 9.52
C GLY A 95 3.44 7.67 9.26
N ARG A 96 3.99 8.68 8.60
CA ARG A 96 3.28 9.94 8.33
C ARG A 96 3.50 10.40 6.90
N HIS A 97 2.43 10.89 6.29
CA HIS A 97 2.52 11.55 4.99
C HIS A 97 1.42 12.61 4.86
N GLY A 98 1.82 13.86 4.68
CA GLY A 98 0.89 14.98 4.72
C GLY A 98 0.10 15.00 6.03
N ALA A 99 -1.23 15.03 5.95
CA ALA A 99 -2.11 15.01 7.11
C ALA A 99 -2.49 13.58 7.59
N ALA A 100 -2.01 12.53 6.92
CA ALA A 100 -2.25 11.15 7.34
C ALA A 100 -1.16 10.67 8.29
N SER A 101 -1.58 10.01 9.37
CA SER A 101 -0.74 9.27 10.30
C SER A 101 -1.27 7.84 10.38
N VAL A 102 -0.45 6.85 10.10
CA VAL A 102 -0.82 5.43 10.14
C VAL A 102 -0.01 4.74 11.23
N MET A 103 -0.70 4.18 12.20
CA MET A 103 -0.12 3.31 13.22
C MET A 103 -0.36 1.87 12.81
N MET A 104 0.66 1.03 12.92
CA MET A 104 0.62 -0.41 12.64
C MET A 104 1.22 -1.18 13.81
N ALA A 105 0.59 -2.29 14.17
CA ALA A 105 1.04 -3.20 15.21
C ALA A 105 1.09 -4.64 14.69
N PRO A 106 2.11 -5.43 15.07
CA PRO A 106 2.13 -6.84 14.75
C PRO A 106 0.98 -7.55 15.45
N ALA A 107 0.49 -8.63 14.85
CA ALA A 107 -0.58 -9.43 15.40
C ALA A 107 -0.23 -10.92 15.40
N PRO A 108 -0.78 -11.72 16.32
CA PRO A 108 -0.60 -13.16 16.35
C PRO A 108 -1.25 -13.82 15.13
N LYS A 109 -0.76 -15.01 14.76
CA LYS A 109 -1.33 -15.81 13.66
C LYS A 109 -2.83 -16.04 13.86
N GLY A 110 -3.59 -15.85 12.78
CA GLY A 110 -5.04 -16.05 12.78
C GLY A 110 -5.84 -14.77 13.04
N THR A 111 -5.19 -13.64 13.34
CA THR A 111 -5.87 -12.34 13.50
C THR A 111 -6.38 -11.82 12.15
N GLY A 112 -5.65 -12.08 11.08
CA GLY A 112 -5.93 -11.53 9.76
C GLY A 112 -5.54 -10.06 9.63
N ILE A 113 -5.91 -9.44 8.51
CA ILE A 113 -5.62 -8.03 8.23
C ILE A 113 -6.76 -7.15 8.76
N ILE A 114 -6.52 -6.44 9.86
CA ILE A 114 -7.44 -5.46 10.42
C ILE A 114 -6.94 -4.06 10.08
N ALA A 115 -7.40 -3.52 8.95
CA ALA A 115 -6.95 -2.24 8.44
C ALA A 115 -8.00 -1.56 7.56
N GLY A 116 -7.89 -0.25 7.38
CA GLY A 116 -8.69 0.51 6.41
C GLY A 116 -8.39 0.08 4.96
N GLY A 117 -9.36 0.25 4.06
CA GLY A 117 -9.30 -0.25 2.68
C GLY A 117 -7.97 0.00 1.94
N PRO A 118 -7.47 1.24 1.86
CA PRO A 118 -6.20 1.55 1.20
C PRO A 118 -4.99 0.84 1.82
N MET A 119 -4.92 0.76 3.15
CA MET A 119 -3.85 0.06 3.87
C MET A 119 -3.94 -1.45 3.68
N ARG A 120 -5.16 -2.01 3.76
CA ARG A 120 -5.41 -3.44 3.52
C ARG A 120 -4.90 -3.87 2.15
N ALA A 121 -5.15 -3.05 1.11
CA ALA A 121 -4.65 -3.33 -0.23
C ALA A 121 -3.12 -3.45 -0.29
N VAL A 122 -2.39 -2.59 0.43
CA VAL A 122 -0.93 -2.65 0.54
C VAL A 122 -0.48 -3.95 1.20
N PHE A 123 -1.07 -4.32 2.34
CA PHE A 123 -0.71 -5.53 3.09
C PHE A 123 -0.99 -6.82 2.31
N GLU A 124 -2.12 -6.89 1.61
CA GLU A 124 -2.49 -8.06 0.80
C GLU A 124 -1.52 -8.31 -0.37
N VAL A 125 -1.09 -7.26 -1.09
CA VAL A 125 -0.13 -7.42 -2.20
C VAL A 125 1.27 -7.73 -1.71
N MET A 126 1.63 -7.29 -0.50
CA MET A 126 2.92 -7.53 0.13
C MET A 126 3.03 -8.92 0.77
N GLY A 127 1.90 -9.62 0.97
CA GLY A 127 1.87 -10.95 1.58
C GLY A 127 1.81 -10.96 3.10
N ILE A 128 1.46 -9.84 3.73
CA ILE A 128 1.16 -9.81 5.16
C ILE A 128 -0.17 -10.52 5.41
N THR A 129 -0.19 -11.41 6.40
CA THR A 129 -1.37 -12.19 6.79
C THR A 129 -2.02 -11.66 8.07
N ASP A 130 -1.22 -11.17 9.01
CA ASP A 130 -1.69 -10.80 10.34
C ASP A 130 -1.13 -9.44 10.78
N ILE A 131 -2.00 -8.42 10.81
CA ILE A 131 -1.64 -7.05 11.18
C ILE A 131 -2.85 -6.27 11.63
N VAL A 132 -2.63 -5.37 12.61
CA VAL A 132 -3.62 -4.38 13.03
C VAL A 132 -3.10 -2.99 12.69
N ALA A 133 -3.87 -2.21 11.93
CA ALA A 133 -3.49 -0.86 11.54
C ALA A 133 -4.66 0.11 11.57
N LYS A 134 -4.36 1.34 12.00
CA LYS A 134 -5.33 2.44 12.06
C LYS A 134 -4.75 3.71 11.44
N SER A 135 -5.54 4.32 10.57
CA SER A 135 -5.22 5.64 10.02
C SER A 135 -5.92 6.73 10.82
N HIS A 136 -5.19 7.80 11.10
CA HIS A 136 -5.65 9.02 11.74
C HIS A 136 -5.41 10.22 10.82
N GLY A 137 -6.20 11.28 11.00
CA GLY A 137 -6.04 12.55 10.30
C GLY A 137 -6.73 12.55 8.93
N SER A 138 -6.06 12.11 7.89
CA SER A 138 -6.59 12.17 6.52
C SER A 138 -7.25 10.86 6.08
N SER A 139 -8.41 10.97 5.43
CA SER A 139 -9.07 9.85 4.73
C SER A 139 -8.69 9.73 3.25
N ASN A 140 -7.78 10.59 2.75
CA ASN A 140 -7.32 10.54 1.37
C ASN A 140 -6.52 9.27 1.11
N PRO A 141 -6.96 8.38 0.19
CA PRO A 141 -6.28 7.11 -0.09
C PRO A 141 -4.80 7.27 -0.45
N TYR A 142 -4.45 8.31 -1.20
CA TYR A 142 -3.07 8.59 -1.57
C TYR A 142 -2.18 8.84 -0.34
N ASN A 143 -2.64 9.68 0.59
CA ASN A 143 -1.89 9.99 1.79
C ASN A 143 -1.78 8.77 2.72
N MET A 144 -2.86 7.99 2.83
CA MET A 144 -2.89 6.77 3.64
C MET A 144 -1.88 5.73 3.13
N VAL A 145 -1.85 5.48 1.81
CA VAL A 145 -0.89 4.53 1.22
C VAL A 145 0.55 5.00 1.40
N ARG A 146 0.82 6.28 1.18
CA ARG A 146 2.15 6.87 1.40
C ARG A 146 2.59 6.76 2.86
N ALA A 147 1.70 7.09 3.80
CA ALA A 147 1.99 6.95 5.23
C ALA A 147 2.21 5.48 5.64
N THR A 148 1.48 4.53 5.00
CA THR A 148 1.68 3.10 5.23
C THR A 148 3.06 2.65 4.73
N LEU A 149 3.46 3.07 3.53
CA LEU A 149 4.79 2.75 2.98
C LEU A 149 5.92 3.39 3.80
N ASP A 150 5.73 4.62 4.26
CA ASP A 150 6.67 5.30 5.17
C ASP A 150 6.83 4.52 6.48
N ALA A 151 5.73 4.10 7.12
CA ALA A 151 5.78 3.29 8.32
C ALA A 151 6.51 1.95 8.09
N LEU A 152 6.21 1.26 6.98
CA LEU A 152 6.86 -0.01 6.62
C LEU A 152 8.36 0.16 6.38
N SER A 153 8.77 1.26 5.75
CA SER A 153 10.20 1.57 5.52
C SER A 153 10.95 1.89 6.82
N ASN A 154 10.25 2.40 7.83
CA ASN A 154 10.81 2.69 9.15
C ASN A 154 10.82 1.46 10.09
N CYS A 155 10.31 0.33 9.62
CA CYS A 155 10.33 -0.91 10.38
C CYS A 155 11.74 -1.52 10.36
N THR A 156 12.40 -1.53 11.52
CA THR A 156 13.76 -2.07 11.69
C THR A 156 13.73 -3.53 12.13
N THR A 157 14.69 -4.30 11.63
CA THR A 157 14.87 -5.70 12.06
C THR A 157 15.73 -5.77 13.33
N PRO A 158 15.55 -6.80 14.19
CA PRO A 158 16.43 -7.01 15.36
C PRO A 158 17.91 -7.09 14.97
N GLY A 159 18.23 -7.68 13.80
CA GLY A 159 19.60 -7.76 13.31
C GLY A 159 20.20 -6.39 12.97
N GLU A 160 19.42 -5.47 12.38
CA GLU A 160 19.87 -4.11 12.11
C GLU A 160 20.10 -3.31 13.40
N VAL A 161 19.27 -3.54 14.43
CA VAL A 161 19.45 -2.93 15.75
C VAL A 161 20.68 -3.48 16.44
N ALA A 162 20.92 -4.79 16.36
CA ALA A 162 22.11 -5.48 16.87
C ALA A 162 23.39 -4.92 16.25
N ALA A 163 23.41 -4.83 14.90
CA ALA A 163 24.54 -4.26 14.17
C ALA A 163 24.83 -2.79 14.54
N LYS A 164 23.78 -1.98 14.75
CA LYS A 164 23.95 -0.58 15.20
C LYS A 164 24.50 -0.43 16.61
N ARG A 165 24.27 -1.42 17.48
CA ARG A 165 24.68 -1.43 18.89
C ARG A 165 25.93 -2.25 19.14
N ASP A 166 26.46 -2.88 18.11
CA ASP A 166 27.61 -3.82 18.17
C ASP A 166 27.40 -4.91 19.22
N LYS A 167 26.18 -5.49 19.23
CA LYS A 167 25.74 -6.55 20.17
C LYS A 167 25.16 -7.73 19.41
N SER A 168 25.07 -8.87 20.08
CA SER A 168 24.35 -10.03 19.53
C SER A 168 22.83 -9.80 19.53
N VAL A 169 22.11 -10.53 18.65
CA VAL A 169 20.63 -10.44 18.62
C VAL A 169 20.04 -10.95 19.94
N GLU A 170 20.69 -11.91 20.58
CA GLU A 170 20.27 -12.48 21.87
C GLU A 170 20.32 -11.46 22.99
N ASP A 171 21.38 -10.62 23.03
CA ASP A 171 21.53 -9.54 24.02
C ASP A 171 20.50 -8.42 23.88
N ILE A 172 19.79 -8.34 22.74
CA ILE A 172 18.73 -7.34 22.52
C ILE A 172 17.40 -7.80 23.09
N PHE A 173 17.17 -9.11 23.16
CA PHE A 173 15.95 -9.69 23.72
C PHE A 173 16.08 -10.07 25.21
N ALA A 174 17.28 -10.04 25.77
CA ALA A 174 17.53 -10.21 27.18
C ALA A 174 17.23 -8.91 27.94
#